data_4389004f12178ad1a6d7caf62094bd31
#
_entry.id   4389004f12178ad1a6d7caf62094bd31
#
_cell.length_a   1.000
_cell.length_b   1.000
_cell.length_c   1.000
_cell.angle_alpha   90.00
_cell.angle_beta   90.00
_cell.angle_gamma   90.00
#
_symmetry.space_group_name_H-M   'P 1'
#
loop_
_entity.id
_entity.type
_entity.pdbx_description
1 polymer ?
#
loop_
_entity_poly.entity_id
_entity_poly.type
_entity_poly.pdbx_seq_one_letter_code
_entity_poly.pdbx_strand_id
1 'polypeptide(L)'
;FSLSRREADIAITVERPTEGRLVAGKLVDYTLGLFASRAYAEANGLPKTPAELARHTLIGYVPDLIVSPSLDYAAEFSPEWRTSFAISSALGQAEAVRSGAGIGILHTFVARSMPELVPVDIVAP
;
A
#
# COMPACT_ATOMS: atom_id res chain seq x y z
N PHE A 1 -1.19 20.71 -0.18
CA PHE A 1 -0.40 21.81 -0.80
C PHE A 1 -0.98 22.19 -2.15
N SER A 2 -0.57 23.31 -2.68
CA SER A 2 -1.04 23.83 -3.96
C SER A 2 0.12 24.29 -4.83
N LEU A 3 0.23 23.75 -6.04
CA LEU A 3 1.20 24.22 -7.03
C LEU A 3 0.85 25.60 -7.56
N SER A 4 -0.44 25.90 -7.72
CA SER A 4 -0.88 27.21 -8.22
C SER A 4 -0.59 28.36 -7.24
N ARG A 5 -0.38 28.05 -5.97
CA ARG A 5 0.07 29.00 -4.96
C ARG A 5 1.57 28.96 -4.73
N ARG A 6 2.29 28.22 -5.57
CA ARG A 6 3.75 28.02 -5.49
C ARG A 6 4.24 27.46 -4.16
N GLU A 7 3.46 26.54 -3.57
CA GLU A 7 3.89 25.79 -2.41
C GLU A 7 4.98 24.78 -2.78
N ALA A 8 5.04 24.40 -4.06
CA ALA A 8 6.09 23.59 -4.64
C ALA A 8 6.26 23.95 -6.12
N ASP A 9 7.47 23.77 -6.65
CA ASP A 9 7.75 23.98 -8.08
C ASP A 9 7.38 22.73 -8.89
N ILE A 10 7.56 21.55 -8.32
CA ILE A 10 7.27 20.25 -8.93
C ILE A 10 6.57 19.38 -7.89
N ALA A 11 5.51 18.68 -8.31
CA ALA A 11 4.85 17.70 -7.48
C ALA A 11 4.81 16.34 -8.18
N ILE A 12 5.05 15.28 -7.43
CA ILE A 12 4.87 13.89 -7.88
C ILE A 12 3.61 13.37 -7.20
N THR A 13 2.64 12.98 -8.01
CA THR A 13 1.32 12.56 -7.51
C THR A 13 0.93 11.21 -8.09
N VAL A 14 0.00 10.52 -7.41
CA VAL A 14 -0.52 9.24 -7.89
C VAL A 14 -1.65 9.40 -8.92
N GLU A 15 -2.23 10.58 -9.00
CA GLU A 15 -3.28 10.90 -9.97
C GLU A 15 -2.89 12.10 -10.82
N ARG A 16 -3.40 12.11 -12.06
CA ARG A 16 -3.20 13.25 -12.94
C ARG A 16 -3.99 14.44 -12.42
N PRO A 17 -3.35 15.59 -12.16
CA PRO A 17 -4.07 16.79 -11.73
C PRO A 17 -4.98 17.30 -12.86
N THR A 18 -6.18 17.75 -12.48
CA THR A 18 -7.19 18.25 -13.43
C THR A 18 -7.47 19.73 -13.28
N GLU A 19 -6.90 20.37 -12.26
CA GLU A 19 -7.13 21.78 -11.96
C GLU A 19 -5.84 22.58 -12.04
N GLY A 20 -5.99 23.87 -12.37
CA GLY A 20 -4.89 24.81 -12.42
C GLY A 20 -4.10 24.81 -13.71
N ARG A 21 -3.13 25.71 -13.81
CA ARG A 21 -2.23 25.83 -14.96
C ARG A 21 -1.00 24.96 -14.76
N LEU A 22 -1.21 23.66 -14.89
CA LEU A 22 -0.17 22.67 -14.63
C LEU A 22 0.18 21.93 -15.91
N VAL A 23 1.47 21.67 -16.10
CA VAL A 23 1.93 20.73 -17.11
C VAL A 23 2.12 19.39 -16.40
N ALA A 24 1.32 18.39 -16.79
CA ALA A 24 1.36 17.08 -16.20
C ALA A 24 1.91 16.06 -17.19
N GLY A 25 2.83 15.22 -16.75
CA GLY A 25 3.39 14.14 -17.51
C GLY A 25 3.46 12.87 -16.67
N LYS A 26 3.38 11.73 -17.33
CA LYS A 26 3.52 10.45 -16.68
C LYS A 26 4.99 10.23 -16.30
N LEU A 27 5.23 9.93 -15.03
CA LEU A 27 6.57 9.64 -14.54
C LEU A 27 6.91 8.17 -14.73
N VAL A 28 6.07 7.29 -14.20
CA VAL A 28 6.29 5.83 -14.23
C VAL A 28 5.00 5.11 -13.85
N ASP A 29 4.81 3.90 -14.37
CA ASP A 29 3.79 2.98 -13.89
C ASP A 29 4.31 2.22 -12.68
N TYR A 30 3.40 1.80 -11.81
CA TYR A 30 3.74 0.96 -10.68
C TYR A 30 2.68 -0.11 -10.48
N THR A 31 3.06 -1.17 -9.77
CA THR A 31 2.16 -2.23 -9.37
C THR A 31 2.15 -2.35 -7.85
N LEU A 32 1.05 -2.84 -7.32
CA LEU A 32 0.85 -3.11 -5.91
C LEU A 32 0.72 -4.62 -5.71
N GLY A 33 1.16 -5.09 -4.55
CA GLY A 33 1.02 -6.48 -4.16
C GLY A 33 0.91 -6.62 -2.66
N LEU A 34 0.53 -7.81 -2.23
CA LEU A 34 0.51 -8.16 -0.82
C LEU A 34 1.85 -8.75 -0.42
N PHE A 35 2.37 -8.31 0.71
CA PHE A 35 3.68 -8.74 1.21
C PHE A 35 3.64 -8.96 2.71
N ALA A 36 4.49 -9.86 3.17
CA ALA A 36 4.76 -10.12 4.58
C ALA A 36 6.25 -10.37 4.74
N SER A 37 6.77 -10.26 5.97
CA SER A 37 8.14 -10.66 6.22
C SER A 37 8.26 -12.18 6.26
N ARG A 38 9.45 -12.72 6.00
CA ARG A 38 9.70 -14.16 6.15
C ARG A 38 9.43 -14.64 7.56
N ALA A 39 9.82 -13.84 8.55
CA ALA A 39 9.59 -14.17 9.96
C ALA A 39 8.10 -14.25 10.27
N TYR A 40 7.30 -13.32 9.74
CA TYR A 40 5.85 -13.39 9.92
C TYR A 40 5.29 -14.65 9.26
N ALA A 41 5.71 -14.95 8.03
CA ALA A 41 5.25 -16.13 7.30
C ALA A 41 5.59 -17.43 8.04
N GLU A 42 6.79 -17.53 8.61
CA GLU A 42 7.21 -18.70 9.38
C GLU A 42 6.41 -18.87 10.66
N ALA A 43 6.08 -17.77 11.33
CA ALA A 43 5.34 -17.81 12.60
C ALA A 43 3.83 -18.00 12.42
N ASN A 44 3.24 -17.45 11.38
CA ASN A 44 1.78 -17.37 11.23
C ASN A 44 1.24 -18.05 9.97
N GLY A 45 2.11 -18.48 9.06
CA GLY A 45 1.70 -18.93 7.74
C GLY A 45 1.23 -17.75 6.88
N LEU A 46 0.90 -18.03 5.63
CA LEU A 46 0.40 -17.03 4.70
C LEU A 46 -1.00 -17.41 4.22
N PRO A 47 -1.91 -16.43 4.08
CA PRO A 47 -3.25 -16.71 3.56
C PRO A 47 -3.18 -17.02 2.06
N LYS A 48 -4.11 -17.83 1.59
CA LYS A 48 -4.24 -18.19 0.17
C LYS A 48 -5.54 -17.69 -0.42
N THR A 49 -6.50 -17.32 0.42
CA THR A 49 -7.83 -16.86 0.01
C THR A 49 -8.17 -15.56 0.71
N PRO A 50 -9.09 -14.75 0.17
CA PRO A 50 -9.56 -13.56 0.86
C PRO A 50 -10.13 -13.85 2.26
N ALA A 51 -10.79 -14.98 2.42
CA ALA A 51 -11.34 -15.38 3.73
C ALA A 51 -10.23 -15.64 4.75
N GLU A 52 -9.15 -16.28 4.34
CA GLU A 52 -7.99 -16.50 5.21
C GLU A 52 -7.29 -15.20 5.57
N LEU A 53 -7.26 -14.25 4.64
CA LEU A 53 -6.66 -12.94 4.84
C LEU A 53 -7.29 -12.21 6.04
N ALA A 54 -8.59 -12.38 6.25
CA ALA A 54 -9.30 -11.77 7.37
C ALA A 54 -8.82 -12.23 8.75
N ARG A 55 -8.10 -13.35 8.82
CA ARG A 55 -7.54 -13.89 10.08
C ARG A 55 -6.17 -13.34 10.41
N HIS A 56 -5.60 -12.54 9.52
CA HIS A 56 -4.26 -12.01 9.69
C HIS A 56 -4.28 -10.56 10.17
N THR A 57 -3.16 -10.12 10.72
CA THR A 57 -2.94 -8.72 11.05
C THR A 57 -2.67 -7.96 9.76
N LEU A 58 -3.49 -6.96 9.46
CA LEU A 58 -3.41 -6.22 8.22
C LEU A 58 -2.95 -4.79 8.48
N ILE A 59 -2.04 -4.31 7.64
CA ILE A 59 -1.46 -2.98 7.70
C ILE A 59 -2.02 -2.17 6.53
N GLY A 60 -2.51 -0.98 6.80
CA GLY A 60 -3.08 -0.13 5.78
C GLY A 60 -3.03 1.34 6.13
N TYR A 61 -3.64 2.18 5.30
CA TYR A 61 -3.72 3.61 5.57
C TYR A 61 -4.70 3.92 6.69
N VAL A 62 -4.49 5.05 7.35
CA VAL A 62 -5.47 5.63 8.27
C VAL A 62 -6.65 6.09 7.40
N PRO A 63 -7.86 5.54 7.57
CA PRO A 63 -8.98 5.83 6.65
C PRO A 63 -9.31 7.32 6.52
N ASP A 64 -9.27 8.05 7.62
CA ASP A 64 -9.59 9.49 7.64
C ASP A 64 -8.54 10.34 6.92
N LEU A 65 -7.36 9.77 6.63
CA LEU A 65 -6.26 10.45 5.97
C LEU A 65 -6.09 10.04 4.51
N ILE A 66 -7.00 9.23 3.97
CA ILE A 66 -6.99 8.89 2.55
C ILE A 66 -7.53 10.09 1.78
N VAL A 67 -6.62 10.80 1.11
CA VAL A 67 -6.94 12.04 0.38
C VAL A 67 -7.28 11.81 -1.09
N SER A 68 -7.06 10.60 -1.58
CA SER A 68 -7.30 10.24 -2.98
C SER A 68 -7.91 8.84 -3.05
N PRO A 69 -8.99 8.64 -3.85
CA PRO A 69 -9.58 7.31 -4.02
C PRO A 69 -8.60 6.25 -4.52
N SER A 70 -7.55 6.65 -5.26
CA SER A 70 -6.53 5.71 -5.73
C SER A 70 -5.66 5.14 -4.63
N LEU A 71 -5.72 5.70 -3.42
CA LEU A 71 -5.02 5.16 -2.24
C LEU A 71 -5.88 4.15 -1.47
N ASP A 72 -7.18 4.08 -1.77
CA ASP A 72 -8.09 3.15 -1.11
C ASP A 72 -8.25 1.87 -1.95
N TYR A 73 -7.18 1.10 -2.00
CA TYR A 73 -7.11 -0.11 -2.83
C TYR A 73 -7.26 -1.42 -2.03
N ALA A 74 -7.40 -1.33 -0.72
CA ALA A 74 -7.49 -2.53 0.12
C ALA A 74 -8.68 -3.42 -0.25
N ALA A 75 -9.82 -2.81 -0.58
CA ALA A 75 -11.02 -3.53 -0.97
C ALA A 75 -10.87 -4.33 -2.26
N GLU A 76 -9.90 -3.99 -3.12
CA GLU A 76 -9.61 -4.75 -4.33
C GLU A 76 -9.01 -6.12 -4.02
N PHE A 77 -8.30 -6.23 -2.88
CA PHE A 77 -7.74 -7.50 -2.43
C PHE A 77 -8.73 -8.30 -1.58
N SER A 78 -9.51 -7.61 -0.75
CA SER A 78 -10.53 -8.24 0.06
C SER A 78 -11.61 -7.21 0.45
N PRO A 79 -12.91 -7.48 0.15
CA PRO A 79 -13.99 -6.59 0.58
C PRO A 79 -14.08 -6.46 2.09
N GLU A 80 -13.57 -7.43 2.82
CA GLU A 80 -13.60 -7.46 4.28
C GLU A 80 -12.28 -7.04 4.91
N TRP A 81 -11.45 -6.30 4.16
CA TRP A 81 -10.18 -5.83 4.68
C TRP A 81 -10.40 -4.97 5.94
N ARG A 82 -9.79 -5.41 7.02
CA ARG A 82 -9.83 -4.70 8.30
C ARG A 82 -8.40 -4.37 8.72
N THR A 83 -8.06 -3.10 8.67
CA THR A 83 -6.73 -2.64 9.05
C THR A 83 -6.55 -2.73 10.56
N SER A 84 -5.56 -3.50 11.00
CA SER A 84 -5.18 -3.62 12.42
C SER A 84 -4.19 -2.54 12.82
N PHE A 85 -3.25 -2.21 11.92
CA PHE A 85 -2.32 -1.11 12.08
C PHE A 85 -2.52 -0.12 10.96
N ALA A 86 -2.98 1.08 11.31
CA ALA A 86 -3.21 2.15 10.35
C ALA A 86 -2.03 3.12 10.37
N ILE A 87 -1.36 3.26 9.23
CA ILE A 87 -0.16 4.09 9.08
C ILE A 87 -0.35 4.98 7.86
N SER A 88 -0.18 6.29 8.03
CA SER A 88 -0.43 7.27 6.99
C SER A 88 0.65 7.36 5.91
N SER A 89 1.78 6.70 6.09
CA SER A 89 2.92 6.74 5.18
C SER A 89 3.12 5.38 4.51
N ALA A 90 3.29 5.38 3.18
CA ALA A 90 3.59 4.15 2.44
C ALA A 90 4.90 3.51 2.92
N LEU A 91 5.93 4.33 3.18
CA LEU A 91 7.20 3.81 3.70
C LEU A 91 7.05 3.29 5.13
N GLY A 92 6.23 3.93 5.95
CA GLY A 92 5.91 3.45 7.29
C GLY A 92 5.21 2.10 7.26
N GLN A 93 4.28 1.91 6.33
CA GLN A 93 3.63 0.61 6.14
C GLN A 93 4.64 -0.46 5.72
N ALA A 94 5.54 -0.13 4.80
CA ALA A 94 6.59 -1.06 4.37
C ALA A 94 7.50 -1.46 5.54
N GLU A 95 7.89 -0.53 6.39
CA GLU A 95 8.68 -0.81 7.58
C GLU A 95 7.93 -1.70 8.58
N ALA A 96 6.64 -1.48 8.76
CA ALA A 96 5.82 -2.33 9.63
C ALA A 96 5.75 -3.76 9.10
N VAL A 97 5.57 -3.93 7.80
CA VAL A 97 5.60 -5.26 7.15
C VAL A 97 6.97 -5.90 7.33
N ARG A 98 8.03 -5.16 7.06
CA ARG A 98 9.41 -5.66 7.19
C ARG A 98 9.72 -6.11 8.61
N SER A 99 9.20 -5.42 9.61
CA SER A 99 9.42 -5.76 11.02
C SER A 99 8.59 -6.96 11.51
N GLY A 100 7.70 -7.48 10.67
CA GLY A 100 6.88 -8.64 11.02
C GLY A 100 5.55 -8.30 11.69
N ALA A 101 5.09 -7.06 11.60
CA ALA A 101 3.85 -6.65 12.24
C ALA A 101 2.60 -7.23 11.57
N GLY A 102 2.68 -7.61 10.30
CA GLY A 102 1.53 -8.16 9.59
C GLY A 102 1.73 -8.16 8.07
N ILE A 103 0.60 -8.24 7.37
CA ILE A 103 0.54 -8.25 5.91
C ILE A 103 0.10 -6.87 5.43
N GLY A 104 0.77 -6.34 4.42
CA GLY A 104 0.44 -5.05 3.85
C GLY A 104 0.40 -5.06 2.34
N ILE A 105 -0.28 -4.06 1.77
CA ILE A 105 -0.28 -3.80 0.34
C ILE A 105 0.81 -2.78 0.08
N LEU A 106 1.83 -3.17 -0.66
CA LEU A 106 2.99 -2.34 -0.92
C LEU A 106 3.23 -2.16 -2.41
N HIS A 107 3.87 -1.06 -2.77
CA HIS A 107 4.39 -0.89 -4.11
C HIS A 107 5.44 -1.98 -4.36
N THR A 108 5.33 -2.66 -5.48
CA THR A 108 6.21 -3.78 -5.81
C THR A 108 7.68 -3.37 -5.81
N PHE A 109 7.98 -2.16 -6.31
CA PHE A 109 9.37 -1.67 -6.34
C PHE A 109 9.93 -1.43 -4.94
N VAL A 110 9.09 -1.02 -3.98
CA VAL A 110 9.52 -0.86 -2.58
C VAL A 110 9.80 -2.23 -1.97
N ALA A 111 8.89 -3.18 -2.17
CA ALA A 111 9.05 -4.53 -1.63
C ALA A 111 10.29 -5.24 -2.18
N ARG A 112 10.60 -5.03 -3.46
CA ARG A 112 11.80 -5.61 -4.09
C ARG A 112 13.10 -5.10 -3.49
N SER A 113 13.09 -3.93 -2.88
CA SER A 113 14.27 -3.38 -2.20
C SER A 113 14.47 -3.95 -0.80
N MET A 114 13.54 -4.75 -0.32
CA MET A 114 13.54 -5.32 1.03
C MET A 114 13.64 -6.84 0.96
N PRO A 115 14.83 -7.42 1.10
CA PRO A 115 15.02 -8.88 0.95
C PRO A 115 14.30 -9.71 2.01
N GLU A 116 13.91 -9.11 3.13
CA GLU A 116 13.15 -9.79 4.18
C GLU A 116 11.70 -10.10 3.79
N LEU A 117 11.18 -9.45 2.74
CA LEU A 117 9.79 -9.59 2.35
C LEU A 117 9.57 -10.74 1.37
N VAL A 118 8.40 -11.36 1.51
CA VAL A 118 7.92 -12.38 0.58
C VAL A 118 6.54 -11.97 0.08
N PRO A 119 6.20 -12.29 -1.17
CA PRO A 119 4.88 -12.00 -1.69
C PRO A 119 3.83 -12.93 -1.09
N VAL A 120 2.62 -12.40 -0.93
CA VAL A 120 1.46 -13.16 -0.49
C VAL A 120 0.52 -13.30 -1.69
N ASP A 121 0.35 -14.51 -2.16
CA ASP A 121 -0.46 -14.80 -3.33
C ASP A 121 -1.87 -15.22 -2.91
N ILE A 122 -2.85 -14.39 -3.22
CA ILE A 122 -4.25 -14.67 -2.93
C ILE A 122 -4.93 -15.19 -4.20
N VAL A 123 -5.51 -16.37 -4.08
CA VAL A 123 -6.25 -16.96 -5.18
C VAL A 123 -7.70 -16.49 -5.10
N ALA A 124 -8.21 -15.92 -6.19
CA ALA A 124 -9.60 -15.52 -6.29
C ALA A 124 -10.51 -16.74 -6.19
N PRO A 125 -11.65 -16.63 -5.52
CA PRO A 125 -12.60 -17.74 -5.40
C PRO A 125 -13.22 -18.13 -6.75
#